data_3dc048bef84da44c628a8e69f7c763f0
#
_entry.id   3dc048bef84da44c628a8e69f7c763f0
#
_cell.length_a   1.000
_cell.length_b   1.000
_cell.length_c   1.000
_cell.angle_alpha   90.00
_cell.angle_beta   90.00
_cell.angle_gamma   90.00
#
_symmetry.space_group_name_H-M   'P 1'
#
loop_
_entity.id
_entity.type
_entity.pdbx_description
1 polymer ?
#
loop_
_entity_poly.entity_id
_entity_poly.type
_entity_poly.pdbx_seq_one_letter_code
_entity_poly.pdbx_strand_id
1 'polypeptide(L)'
;MKFWTLRFDGVPLERGGWTFFLPDYDARFTEEMRETLLDSAFSAIDGTLATRIRRSRHAETWASHLGGADGPLLYFKVLDAPRGRLAFKRIFRGARAAHVASISEHLRADGLGVPEILLLGAERRGGRELVVTSRVEGAMLPRHLRSPHETLAAKRKVLRALGAEVARLHRSGYIHGDLTPYNVFVTGVEPPQFVFIDHERTRRTPLSRFMRPRLRNLVQLGHLDFAYISNTDRMRVWTGYAASLPRRRSRAALRSLAAMLKLRVARHRTLAGGVAVPSRDSGSGARIVQRPEAKES
;
A
#
# COMPACT_ATOMS: atom_id res chain seq x y z
N MET A 1 -28.35 10.50 -5.75
CA MET A 1 -27.11 10.80 -5.02
C MET A 1 -25.94 10.30 -5.86
N LYS A 2 -25.24 11.20 -6.60
CA LYS A 2 -24.22 10.82 -7.61
C LYS A 2 -22.89 10.54 -6.88
N PHE A 3 -22.67 9.31 -6.39
CA PHE A 3 -21.45 8.94 -5.66
C PHE A 3 -20.29 8.46 -6.55
N TRP A 4 -20.53 8.25 -7.85
CA TRP A 4 -19.59 7.60 -8.75
C TRP A 4 -19.49 8.34 -10.07
N THR A 5 -18.83 9.48 -10.10
CA THR A 5 -18.40 10.15 -11.34
C THR A 5 -16.96 9.80 -11.71
N LEU A 6 -16.51 8.60 -11.35
CA LEU A 6 -15.28 8.03 -11.85
C LEU A 6 -15.62 7.17 -13.07
N ARG A 7 -14.78 7.25 -14.09
CA ARG A 7 -14.84 6.47 -15.32
C ARG A 7 -14.59 4.98 -15.07
N PHE A 8 -15.43 4.37 -14.24
CA PHE A 8 -15.71 2.96 -14.34
C PHE A 8 -16.86 2.85 -15.32
N ASP A 9 -16.54 2.72 -16.60
CA ASP A 9 -17.52 2.68 -17.68
C ASP A 9 -18.31 1.36 -17.70
N GLY A 10 -18.09 0.48 -16.70
CA GLY A 10 -18.82 -0.75 -16.49
C GLY A 10 -20.20 -0.51 -15.87
N VAL A 11 -21.19 -1.31 -16.30
CA VAL A 11 -22.52 -1.35 -15.68
C VAL A 11 -22.36 -1.84 -14.24
N PRO A 12 -22.84 -1.09 -13.22
CA PRO A 12 -22.76 -1.55 -11.85
C PRO A 12 -23.59 -2.83 -11.66
N LEU A 13 -23.00 -3.83 -11.02
CA LEU A 13 -23.65 -5.09 -10.70
C LEU A 13 -24.16 -5.04 -9.26
N GLU A 14 -25.46 -5.28 -9.07
CA GLU A 14 -26.07 -5.30 -7.74
C GLU A 14 -26.30 -6.73 -7.27
N ARG A 15 -25.72 -7.11 -6.11
CA ARG A 15 -25.89 -8.43 -5.49
C ARG A 15 -25.76 -8.33 -3.98
N GLY A 16 -26.63 -9.01 -3.23
CA GLY A 16 -26.55 -9.14 -1.77
C GLY A 16 -26.49 -7.83 -0.98
N GLY A 17 -27.12 -6.76 -1.47
CA GLY A 17 -27.07 -5.42 -0.85
C GLY A 17 -25.80 -4.63 -1.11
N TRP A 18 -24.95 -5.11 -1.99
CA TRP A 18 -23.76 -4.44 -2.48
C TRP A 18 -23.93 -3.99 -3.93
N THR A 19 -23.25 -2.90 -4.28
CA THR A 19 -23.04 -2.47 -5.67
C THR A 19 -21.57 -2.68 -6.00
N PHE A 20 -21.29 -3.48 -7.04
CA PHE A 20 -19.95 -3.78 -7.51
C PHE A 20 -19.65 -3.08 -8.82
N PHE A 21 -18.39 -2.74 -9.02
CA PHE A 21 -17.86 -2.12 -10.22
C PHE A 21 -16.62 -2.89 -10.65
N LEU A 22 -16.67 -3.47 -11.85
CA LEU A 22 -15.51 -4.06 -12.50
C LEU A 22 -14.91 -2.98 -13.42
N PRO A 23 -13.60 -2.77 -13.37
CA PRO A 23 -12.93 -1.91 -14.34
C PRO A 23 -13.05 -2.51 -15.74
N ASP A 24 -13.02 -1.64 -16.75
CA ASP A 24 -13.26 -1.98 -18.17
C ASP A 24 -12.06 -2.75 -18.83
N TYR A 25 -11.44 -3.65 -18.11
CA TYR A 25 -10.33 -4.51 -18.63
C TYR A 25 -10.82 -5.78 -19.34
N ASP A 26 -11.92 -5.76 -19.96
CA ASP A 26 -12.90 -6.81 -20.09
C ASP A 26 -12.65 -8.00 -20.97
N ALA A 27 -11.61 -8.01 -21.80
CA ALA A 27 -11.33 -9.17 -22.63
C ALA A 27 -10.69 -10.37 -21.88
N ARG A 28 -10.22 -10.13 -20.64
CA ARG A 28 -9.48 -11.14 -19.85
C ARG A 28 -10.32 -11.89 -18.85
N PHE A 29 -11.51 -11.41 -18.51
CA PHE A 29 -12.42 -12.04 -17.55
C PHE A 29 -13.59 -12.68 -18.29
N THR A 30 -13.64 -14.03 -18.28
CA THR A 30 -14.84 -14.75 -18.67
C THR A 30 -15.97 -14.50 -17.67
N GLU A 31 -17.22 -14.78 -18.04
CA GLU A 31 -18.36 -14.67 -17.12
C GLU A 31 -18.18 -15.56 -15.88
N GLU A 32 -17.65 -16.78 -16.07
CA GLU A 32 -17.32 -17.69 -14.97
C GLU A 32 -16.29 -17.09 -14.00
N MET A 33 -15.25 -16.43 -14.52
CA MET A 33 -14.26 -15.75 -13.68
C MET A 33 -14.86 -14.58 -12.91
N ARG A 34 -15.82 -13.85 -13.49
CA ARG A 34 -16.55 -12.77 -12.82
C ARG A 34 -17.39 -13.30 -11.67
N GLU A 35 -18.17 -14.36 -11.89
CA GLU A 35 -18.96 -14.99 -10.82
C GLU A 35 -18.05 -15.53 -9.70
N THR A 36 -16.97 -16.22 -10.04
CA THR A 36 -15.97 -16.69 -9.06
C THR A 36 -15.35 -15.54 -8.26
N LEU A 37 -15.06 -14.42 -8.91
CA LEU A 37 -14.53 -13.22 -8.26
C LEU A 37 -15.54 -12.61 -7.28
N LEU A 38 -16.82 -12.57 -7.64
CA LEU A 38 -17.90 -12.08 -6.80
C LEU A 38 -18.14 -13.00 -5.60
N ASP A 39 -18.14 -14.32 -5.78
CA ASP A 39 -18.30 -15.28 -4.69
C ASP A 39 -17.12 -15.19 -3.69
N SER A 40 -15.91 -15.05 -4.20
CA SER A 40 -14.71 -14.79 -3.37
C SER A 40 -14.82 -13.44 -2.62
N ALA A 41 -15.39 -12.42 -3.28
CA ALA A 41 -15.63 -11.11 -2.67
C ALA A 41 -16.63 -11.20 -1.52
N PHE A 42 -17.74 -11.94 -1.68
CA PHE A 42 -18.69 -12.19 -0.59
C PHE A 42 -18.06 -12.98 0.55
N SER A 43 -17.30 -14.02 0.26
CA SER A 43 -16.57 -14.78 1.28
C SER A 43 -15.60 -13.90 2.07
N ALA A 44 -14.95 -12.92 1.44
CA ALA A 44 -14.10 -11.95 2.12
C ALA A 44 -14.93 -10.97 3.00
N ILE A 45 -16.09 -10.52 2.50
CA ILE A 45 -17.01 -9.61 3.19
C ILE A 45 -17.58 -10.27 4.45
N ASP A 46 -17.93 -11.55 4.37
CA ASP A 46 -18.50 -12.35 5.47
C ASP A 46 -17.42 -12.92 6.40
N GLY A 47 -16.16 -12.75 6.04
CA GLY A 47 -15.03 -13.22 6.84
C GLY A 47 -14.83 -14.74 6.81
N THR A 48 -15.35 -15.41 5.79
CA THR A 48 -15.28 -16.87 5.59
C THR A 48 -14.16 -17.30 4.65
N LEU A 49 -13.49 -16.34 3.98
CA LEU A 49 -12.35 -16.64 3.10
C LEU A 49 -11.20 -17.27 3.89
N ALA A 50 -10.59 -18.33 3.35
CA ALA A 50 -9.66 -19.20 4.09
C ALA A 50 -8.42 -18.48 4.64
N THR A 51 -7.86 -17.52 3.91
CA THR A 51 -6.59 -16.88 4.28
C THR A 51 -6.76 -15.41 4.60
N ARG A 52 -6.80 -15.09 5.91
CA ARG A 52 -6.75 -13.71 6.39
C ARG A 52 -5.29 -13.26 6.55
N ILE A 53 -4.90 -12.25 5.78
CA ILE A 53 -3.54 -11.69 5.79
C ILE A 53 -3.35 -10.71 6.93
N ARG A 54 -4.33 -9.81 7.15
CA ARG A 54 -4.22 -8.75 8.13
C ARG A 54 -5.59 -8.28 8.62
N ARG A 55 -5.66 -7.98 9.90
CA ARG A 55 -6.76 -7.21 10.49
C ARG A 55 -6.21 -5.92 11.09
N SER A 56 -6.79 -4.80 10.75
CA SER A 56 -6.53 -3.50 11.35
C SER A 56 -7.80 -2.98 12.04
N ARG A 57 -7.70 -1.82 12.69
CA ARG A 57 -8.85 -1.17 13.32
C ARG A 57 -9.97 -0.78 12.34
N HIS A 58 -9.66 -0.66 11.04
CA HIS A 58 -10.56 -0.07 10.05
C HIS A 58 -10.64 -0.86 8.74
N ALA A 59 -9.98 -2.00 8.66
CA ALA A 59 -10.00 -2.85 7.47
C ALA A 59 -9.51 -4.27 7.78
N GLU A 60 -10.03 -5.23 7.03
CA GLU A 60 -9.52 -6.60 6.96
C GLU A 60 -9.00 -6.87 5.55
N THR A 61 -7.90 -7.60 5.45
CA THR A 61 -7.32 -8.00 4.17
C THR A 61 -7.23 -9.51 4.11
N TRP A 62 -7.78 -10.07 3.06
CA TRP A 62 -7.82 -11.49 2.77
C TRP A 62 -7.07 -11.78 1.47
N ALA A 63 -6.63 -13.00 1.27
CA ALA A 63 -6.05 -13.46 0.02
C ALA A 63 -6.70 -14.77 -0.41
N SER A 64 -6.93 -14.91 -1.71
CA SER A 64 -7.43 -16.13 -2.33
C SER A 64 -6.95 -16.23 -3.76
N HIS A 65 -6.79 -17.47 -4.21
CA HIS A 65 -6.60 -17.76 -5.63
C HIS A 65 -7.96 -17.75 -6.34
N LEU A 66 -8.03 -17.11 -7.50
CA LEU A 66 -9.24 -17.08 -8.31
C LEU A 66 -9.35 -18.37 -9.12
N GLY A 67 -10.46 -19.10 -8.97
CA GLY A 67 -10.69 -20.33 -9.72
C GLY A 67 -9.89 -21.55 -9.25
N GLY A 68 -9.30 -21.52 -8.05
CA GLY A 68 -8.54 -22.65 -7.50
C GLY A 68 -7.07 -22.35 -7.27
N ALA A 69 -6.31 -23.37 -6.80
CA ALA A 69 -4.93 -23.21 -6.34
C ALA A 69 -3.96 -22.66 -7.38
N ASP A 70 -4.20 -22.97 -8.66
CA ASP A 70 -3.35 -22.54 -9.78
C ASP A 70 -3.75 -21.19 -10.38
N GLY A 71 -4.87 -20.62 -9.94
CA GLY A 71 -5.35 -19.32 -10.40
C GLY A 71 -4.55 -18.14 -9.85
N PRO A 72 -4.77 -16.94 -10.39
CA PRO A 72 -4.07 -15.75 -9.92
C PRO A 72 -4.42 -15.44 -8.46
N LEU A 73 -3.40 -15.12 -7.66
CA LEU A 73 -3.60 -14.71 -6.27
C LEU A 73 -4.12 -13.28 -6.20
N LEU A 74 -5.24 -13.09 -5.52
CA LEU A 74 -5.90 -11.80 -5.35
C LEU A 74 -5.91 -11.38 -3.87
N TYR A 75 -5.96 -10.08 -3.65
CA TYR A 75 -6.11 -9.49 -2.33
C TYR A 75 -7.44 -8.74 -2.21
N PHE A 76 -8.23 -9.13 -1.21
CA PHE A 76 -9.54 -8.57 -0.91
C PHE A 76 -9.41 -7.70 0.34
N LYS A 77 -9.54 -6.38 0.20
CA LYS A 77 -9.49 -5.45 1.32
C LYS A 77 -10.88 -4.92 1.61
N VAL A 78 -11.48 -5.43 2.69
CA VAL A 78 -12.76 -4.97 3.23
C VAL A 78 -12.51 -3.81 4.16
N LEU A 79 -13.07 -2.65 3.85
CA LEU A 79 -12.94 -1.42 4.61
C LEU A 79 -14.19 -1.24 5.48
N ASP A 80 -14.01 -1.11 6.78
CA ASP A 80 -15.12 -0.91 7.71
C ASP A 80 -15.86 0.41 7.45
N ALA A 81 -17.14 0.41 7.77
CA ALA A 81 -17.95 1.62 7.77
C ALA A 81 -17.29 2.70 8.65
N PRO A 82 -17.15 3.93 8.16
CA PRO A 82 -16.61 5.01 8.95
C PRO A 82 -17.56 5.39 10.10
N ARG A 83 -17.02 5.50 11.33
CA ARG A 83 -17.78 5.87 12.53
C ARG A 83 -17.41 7.26 13.02
N GLY A 84 -18.32 7.94 13.68
CA GLY A 84 -18.09 9.24 14.30
C GLY A 84 -17.61 10.32 13.32
N ARG A 85 -16.57 11.07 13.67
CA ARG A 85 -16.00 12.15 12.83
C ARG A 85 -15.57 11.70 11.41
N LEU A 86 -15.26 10.42 11.23
CA LEU A 86 -14.90 9.88 9.92
C LEU A 86 -16.13 9.71 9.01
N ALA A 87 -17.30 9.39 9.58
CA ALA A 87 -18.55 9.34 8.83
C ALA A 87 -18.93 10.72 8.26
N PHE A 88 -18.77 11.77 9.07
CA PHE A 88 -18.98 13.15 8.62
C PHE A 88 -18.02 13.56 7.49
N LYS A 89 -16.75 13.17 7.58
CA LYS A 89 -15.76 13.44 6.52
C LYS A 89 -16.07 12.71 5.20
N ARG A 90 -16.77 11.58 5.25
CA ARG A 90 -17.18 10.85 4.05
C ARG A 90 -18.14 11.64 3.17
N ILE A 91 -19.02 12.45 3.76
CA ILE A 91 -19.94 13.32 3.03
C ILE A 91 -19.17 14.25 2.07
N PHE A 92 -17.99 14.71 2.48
CA PHE A 92 -17.15 15.63 1.70
C PHE A 92 -16.06 14.95 0.86
N ARG A 93 -15.66 13.71 1.19
CA ARG A 93 -14.51 13.04 0.56
C ARG A 93 -14.89 11.90 -0.39
N GLY A 94 -16.17 11.52 -0.41
CA GLY A 94 -16.62 10.35 -1.17
C GLY A 94 -16.18 9.01 -0.59
N ALA A 95 -16.37 7.95 -1.35
CA ALA A 95 -16.02 6.59 -0.98
C ALA A 95 -14.51 6.36 -1.04
N ARG A 96 -13.96 5.61 -0.07
CA ARG A 96 -12.52 5.31 0.00
C ARG A 96 -12.08 4.40 -1.14
N ALA A 97 -12.90 3.41 -1.50
CA ALA A 97 -12.63 2.51 -2.62
C ALA A 97 -12.50 3.30 -3.94
N ALA A 98 -13.43 4.22 -4.20
CA ALA A 98 -13.39 5.10 -5.36
C ALA A 98 -12.16 6.01 -5.35
N HIS A 99 -11.78 6.54 -4.17
CA HIS A 99 -10.56 7.33 -4.04
C HIS A 99 -9.32 6.51 -4.38
N VAL A 100 -9.21 5.28 -3.87
CA VAL A 100 -8.10 4.37 -4.17
C VAL A 100 -8.01 4.10 -5.66
N ALA A 101 -9.15 3.82 -6.30
CA ALA A 101 -9.21 3.56 -7.74
C ALA A 101 -8.75 4.77 -8.56
N SER A 102 -9.32 5.95 -8.31
CA SER A 102 -8.94 7.17 -9.01
C SER A 102 -7.46 7.51 -8.86
N ILE A 103 -6.92 7.39 -7.65
CA ILE A 103 -5.50 7.62 -7.40
C ILE A 103 -4.65 6.60 -8.16
N SER A 104 -5.03 5.32 -8.15
CA SER A 104 -4.28 4.26 -8.84
C SER A 104 -4.26 4.47 -10.35
N GLU A 105 -5.37 4.87 -10.95
CA GLU A 105 -5.43 5.22 -12.38
C GLU A 105 -4.50 6.38 -12.72
N HIS A 106 -4.57 7.47 -11.97
CA HIS A 106 -3.71 8.62 -12.21
C HIS A 106 -2.22 8.29 -12.04
N LEU A 107 -1.87 7.52 -10.99
CA LEU A 107 -0.48 7.10 -10.77
C LEU A 107 0.02 6.21 -11.92
N ARG A 108 -0.83 5.30 -12.42
CA ARG A 108 -0.52 4.44 -13.57
C ARG A 108 -0.34 5.26 -14.84
N ALA A 109 -1.21 6.25 -15.09
CA ALA A 109 -1.11 7.17 -16.22
C ALA A 109 0.21 7.98 -16.18
N ASP A 110 0.68 8.34 -14.98
CA ASP A 110 1.99 8.98 -14.76
C ASP A 110 3.16 7.97 -14.79
N GLY A 111 2.91 6.71 -15.14
CA GLY A 111 3.90 5.64 -15.27
C GLY A 111 4.41 5.10 -13.93
N LEU A 112 3.76 5.38 -12.80
CA LEU A 112 4.11 4.86 -11.49
C LEU A 112 3.50 3.47 -11.28
N GLY A 113 4.27 2.55 -10.70
CA GLY A 113 3.79 1.20 -10.41
C GLY A 113 2.78 1.20 -9.26
N VAL A 114 1.61 0.63 -9.54
CA VAL A 114 0.51 0.42 -8.59
C VAL A 114 -0.15 -0.92 -8.87
N PRO A 115 -0.75 -1.60 -7.86
CA PRO A 115 -1.51 -2.83 -8.10
C PRO A 115 -2.65 -2.58 -9.09
N GLU A 116 -2.98 -3.59 -9.85
CA GLU A 116 -4.18 -3.59 -10.68
C GLU A 116 -5.40 -3.76 -9.78
N ILE A 117 -6.42 -2.92 -9.96
CA ILE A 117 -7.71 -3.05 -9.28
C ILE A 117 -8.63 -3.87 -10.17
N LEU A 118 -9.17 -4.95 -9.62
CA LEU A 118 -10.00 -5.90 -10.34
C LEU A 118 -11.48 -5.79 -10.00
N LEU A 119 -11.80 -5.32 -8.78
CA LEU A 119 -13.16 -5.14 -8.34
C LEU A 119 -13.23 -4.06 -7.27
N LEU A 120 -14.25 -3.25 -7.33
CA LEU A 120 -14.65 -2.36 -6.24
C LEU A 120 -16.05 -2.72 -5.78
N GLY A 121 -16.29 -2.64 -4.48
CA GLY A 121 -17.61 -2.88 -3.89
C GLY A 121 -17.97 -1.79 -2.90
N ALA A 122 -19.27 -1.47 -2.84
CA ALA A 122 -19.83 -0.58 -1.84
C ALA A 122 -21.15 -1.14 -1.29
N GLU A 123 -21.21 -1.31 0.02
CA GLU A 123 -22.43 -1.69 0.71
C GLU A 123 -23.44 -0.56 0.70
N ARG A 124 -24.67 -0.82 0.27
CA ARG A 124 -25.69 0.23 0.06
C ARG A 124 -26.17 0.88 1.37
N ARG A 125 -26.29 0.11 2.44
CA ARG A 125 -26.81 0.58 3.74
C ARG A 125 -25.79 0.63 4.86
N GLY A 126 -24.86 -0.32 4.94
CA GLY A 126 -23.87 -0.43 6.02
C GLY A 126 -22.66 0.49 5.85
N GLY A 127 -22.34 0.87 4.64
CA GLY A 127 -21.23 1.77 4.33
C GLY A 127 -19.85 1.13 4.38
N ARG A 128 -19.75 -0.21 4.42
CA ARG A 128 -18.52 -0.95 4.17
C ARG A 128 -18.15 -0.82 2.70
N GLU A 129 -16.89 -0.95 2.39
CA GLU A 129 -16.38 -0.88 1.02
C GLU A 129 -15.39 -2.01 0.79
N LEU A 130 -15.23 -2.43 -0.46
CA LEU A 130 -14.31 -3.48 -0.87
C LEU A 130 -13.39 -2.96 -1.98
N VAL A 131 -12.13 -3.31 -1.91
CA VAL A 131 -11.15 -3.14 -2.99
C VAL A 131 -10.49 -4.50 -3.23
N VAL A 132 -10.57 -5.01 -4.43
CA VAL A 132 -9.87 -6.23 -4.84
C VAL A 132 -8.76 -5.85 -5.80
N THR A 133 -7.56 -6.34 -5.51
CA THR A 133 -6.37 -6.09 -6.34
C THR A 133 -5.66 -7.38 -6.71
N SER A 134 -4.99 -7.37 -7.85
CA SER A 134 -4.06 -8.42 -8.21
C SER A 134 -2.87 -8.47 -7.23
N ARG A 135 -2.26 -9.64 -7.12
CA ARG A 135 -0.95 -9.78 -6.47
C ARG A 135 0.08 -8.91 -7.19
N VAL A 136 0.91 -8.24 -6.41
CA VAL A 136 2.11 -7.59 -6.92
C VAL A 136 3.23 -8.62 -6.98
N GLU A 137 3.74 -8.87 -8.17
CA GLU A 137 4.92 -9.72 -8.34
C GLU A 137 6.16 -9.06 -7.75
N GLY A 138 7.09 -9.88 -7.23
CA GLY A 138 8.29 -9.39 -6.55
C GLY A 138 8.23 -9.47 -5.02
N ALA A 139 9.01 -8.68 -4.34
CA ALA A 139 9.14 -8.72 -2.88
C ALA A 139 8.93 -7.34 -2.24
N MET A 140 8.29 -7.30 -1.08
CA MET A 140 8.27 -6.09 -0.25
C MET A 140 9.70 -5.61 0.01
N LEU A 141 9.92 -4.31 -0.01
CA LEU A 141 11.25 -3.70 0.14
C LEU A 141 12.06 -4.27 1.34
N PRO A 142 11.50 -4.44 2.55
CA PRO A 142 12.25 -5.04 3.65
C PRO A 142 12.69 -6.47 3.38
N ARG A 143 11.84 -7.28 2.73
CA ARG A 143 12.17 -8.67 2.37
C ARG A 143 13.24 -8.71 1.28
N HIS A 144 13.11 -7.85 0.26
CA HIS A 144 14.10 -7.74 -0.81
C HIS A 144 15.49 -7.38 -0.25
N LEU A 145 15.58 -6.37 0.62
CA LEU A 145 16.84 -5.90 1.20
C LEU A 145 17.48 -6.88 2.20
N ARG A 146 16.72 -7.89 2.67
CA ARG A 146 17.19 -8.98 3.53
C ARG A 146 17.57 -10.23 2.76
N SER A 147 17.31 -10.26 1.46
CA SER A 147 17.60 -11.46 0.66
C SER A 147 19.09 -11.78 0.69
N PRO A 148 19.48 -13.03 1.00
CA PRO A 148 20.88 -13.44 1.00
C PRO A 148 21.49 -13.44 -0.40
N HIS A 149 20.66 -13.42 -1.44
CA HIS A 149 21.08 -13.35 -2.83
C HIS A 149 21.31 -11.91 -3.33
N GLU A 150 20.99 -10.91 -2.50
CA GLU A 150 21.15 -9.51 -2.85
C GLU A 150 22.60 -9.06 -2.62
N THR A 151 23.32 -8.80 -3.70
CA THR A 151 24.66 -8.27 -3.59
C THR A 151 24.65 -6.85 -3.02
N LEU A 152 25.76 -6.43 -2.39
CA LEU A 152 25.90 -5.07 -1.86
C LEU A 152 25.78 -4.01 -2.97
N ALA A 153 26.22 -4.33 -4.18
CA ALA A 153 26.11 -3.45 -5.36
C ALA A 153 24.64 -3.30 -5.80
N ALA A 154 23.90 -4.40 -5.91
CA ALA A 154 22.50 -4.42 -6.27
C ALA A 154 21.65 -3.69 -5.20
N LYS A 155 21.87 -3.95 -3.92
CA LYS A 155 21.25 -3.22 -2.81
C LYS A 155 21.45 -1.70 -2.95
N ARG A 156 22.68 -1.25 -3.25
CA ARG A 156 22.98 0.17 -3.42
C ARG A 156 22.26 0.78 -4.62
N LYS A 157 22.13 0.03 -5.73
CA LYS A 157 21.39 0.41 -6.93
C LYS A 157 19.90 0.57 -6.64
N VAL A 158 19.29 -0.43 -5.98
CA VAL A 158 17.88 -0.41 -5.57
C VAL A 158 17.57 0.80 -4.68
N LEU A 159 18.40 1.07 -3.67
CA LEU A 159 18.17 2.20 -2.77
C LEU A 159 18.25 3.57 -3.46
N ARG A 160 19.16 3.74 -4.41
CA ARG A 160 19.22 4.97 -5.22
C ARG A 160 18.01 5.10 -6.13
N ALA A 161 17.65 4.03 -6.84
CA ALA A 161 16.50 3.99 -7.72
C ALA A 161 15.19 4.26 -6.96
N LEU A 162 15.04 3.69 -5.76
CA LEU A 162 13.90 3.98 -4.88
C LEU A 162 13.79 5.48 -4.57
N GLY A 163 14.90 6.14 -4.27
CA GLY A 163 14.92 7.58 -4.05
C GLY A 163 14.45 8.37 -5.28
N ALA A 164 14.89 7.99 -6.46
CA ALA A 164 14.48 8.60 -7.72
C ALA A 164 12.99 8.36 -8.00
N GLU A 165 12.49 7.17 -7.70
CA GLU A 165 11.07 6.82 -7.88
C GLU A 165 10.15 7.62 -6.95
N VAL A 166 10.52 7.76 -5.67
CA VAL A 166 9.80 8.63 -4.72
C VAL A 166 9.85 10.10 -5.17
N ALA A 167 10.96 10.52 -5.76
CA ALA A 167 11.05 11.87 -6.34
C ALA A 167 10.11 12.03 -7.53
N ARG A 168 9.92 10.97 -8.37
CA ARG A 168 8.98 10.94 -9.48
C ARG A 168 7.54 11.07 -8.96
N LEU A 169 7.14 10.24 -7.98
CA LEU A 169 5.85 10.34 -7.30
C LEU A 169 5.56 11.76 -6.81
N HIS A 170 6.53 12.37 -6.16
CA HIS A 170 6.39 13.73 -5.68
C HIS A 170 6.36 14.79 -6.78
N ARG A 171 7.06 14.62 -7.91
CA ARG A 171 6.99 15.55 -9.06
C ARG A 171 5.65 15.49 -9.77
N SER A 172 5.04 14.30 -9.89
CA SER A 172 3.67 14.14 -10.40
C SER A 172 2.60 14.73 -9.47
N GLY A 173 3.00 15.31 -8.35
CA GLY A 173 2.09 16.02 -7.45
C GLY A 173 1.48 15.17 -6.35
N TYR A 174 1.91 13.93 -6.15
CA TYR A 174 1.32 13.04 -5.17
C TYR A 174 2.14 12.92 -3.89
N ILE A 175 1.42 12.78 -2.79
CA ILE A 175 1.95 12.41 -1.47
C ILE A 175 1.25 11.12 -1.05
N HIS A 176 2.01 10.07 -0.82
CA HIS A 176 1.48 8.75 -0.46
C HIS A 176 0.72 8.75 0.88
N GLY A 177 1.15 9.59 1.82
CA GLY A 177 0.49 9.73 3.12
C GLY A 177 0.83 8.61 4.13
N ASP A 178 1.25 7.42 3.65
CA ASP A 178 1.73 6.30 4.47
C ASP A 178 2.85 5.52 3.75
N LEU A 179 3.90 6.24 3.31
CA LEU A 179 5.02 5.66 2.58
C LEU A 179 5.96 4.91 3.53
N THR A 180 5.51 3.77 4.05
CA THR A 180 6.36 2.87 4.81
C THR A 180 7.09 1.90 3.88
N PRO A 181 8.23 1.31 4.30
CA PRO A 181 8.93 0.29 3.51
C PRO A 181 8.07 -0.92 3.15
N TYR A 182 7.08 -1.25 3.98
CA TYR A 182 6.15 -2.37 3.76
C TYR A 182 5.10 -2.07 2.68
N ASN A 183 4.95 -0.80 2.30
CA ASN A 183 4.05 -0.36 1.24
C ASN A 183 4.78 -0.14 -0.09
N VAL A 184 6.00 -0.67 -0.22
CA VAL A 184 6.82 -0.62 -1.43
C VAL A 184 7.25 -2.03 -1.81
N PHE A 185 6.98 -2.44 -3.04
CA PHE A 185 7.47 -3.67 -3.63
C PHE A 185 8.59 -3.37 -4.62
N VAL A 186 9.56 -4.25 -4.69
CA VAL A 186 10.60 -4.30 -5.71
C VAL A 186 10.19 -5.40 -6.69
N THR A 187 9.90 -5.05 -7.94
CA THR A 187 9.36 -5.94 -8.97
C THR A 187 10.35 -6.24 -10.09
N GLY A 188 11.35 -5.41 -10.26
CA GLY A 188 12.45 -5.61 -11.20
C GLY A 188 13.78 -5.32 -10.52
N VAL A 189 14.83 -5.98 -10.98
CA VAL A 189 16.19 -5.83 -10.44
C VAL A 189 17.06 -5.02 -11.40
N GLU A 190 16.90 -5.22 -12.70
CA GLU A 190 17.68 -4.53 -13.73
C GLU A 190 16.80 -4.09 -14.93
N PRO A 191 16.39 -2.84 -14.95
CA PRO A 191 16.50 -1.81 -13.90
C PRO A 191 15.57 -2.08 -12.71
N PRO A 192 15.88 -1.59 -11.49
CA PRO A 192 14.97 -1.70 -10.35
C PRO A 192 13.64 -1.00 -10.63
N GLN A 193 12.54 -1.73 -10.46
CA GLN A 193 11.18 -1.22 -10.60
C GLN A 193 10.46 -1.31 -9.27
N PHE A 194 9.49 -0.43 -9.05
CA PHE A 194 8.78 -0.32 -7.78
C PHE A 194 7.29 -0.24 -7.99
N VAL A 195 6.54 -0.90 -7.10
CA VAL A 195 5.10 -0.78 -6.98
C VAL A 195 4.76 -0.26 -5.60
N PHE A 196 3.98 0.82 -5.54
CA PHE A 196 3.45 1.37 -4.30
C PHE A 196 2.06 0.81 -4.04
N ILE A 197 1.81 0.38 -2.79
CA ILE A 197 0.52 -0.16 -2.36
C ILE A 197 -0.08 0.69 -1.24
N ASP A 198 -1.37 0.47 -0.93
CA ASP A 198 -2.10 1.14 0.16
C ASP A 198 -2.32 2.65 -0.06
N HIS A 199 -3.02 2.97 -1.15
CA HIS A 199 -3.27 4.34 -1.60
C HIS A 199 -4.42 5.08 -0.88
N GLU A 200 -5.00 4.53 0.20
CA GLU A 200 -6.12 5.16 0.93
C GLU A 200 -5.80 6.59 1.42
N ARG A 201 -4.52 6.86 1.71
CA ARG A 201 -4.04 8.16 2.19
C ARG A 201 -3.28 8.95 1.14
N THR A 202 -3.11 8.40 -0.05
CA THR A 202 -2.46 9.09 -1.16
C THR A 202 -3.34 10.24 -1.62
N ARG A 203 -2.72 11.37 -1.89
CA ARG A 203 -3.46 12.57 -2.31
C ARG A 203 -2.63 13.43 -3.24
N ARG A 204 -3.30 14.10 -4.14
CA ARG A 204 -2.72 15.17 -4.93
C ARG A 204 -2.57 16.42 -4.04
N THR A 205 -1.44 17.07 -4.11
CA THR A 205 -1.13 18.24 -3.28
C THR A 205 -0.57 19.35 -4.16
N PRO A 206 -1.07 20.60 -4.08
CA PRO A 206 -0.52 21.72 -4.84
C PRO A 206 0.98 21.92 -4.56
N LEU A 207 1.75 22.24 -5.59
CA LEU A 207 3.21 22.36 -5.54
C LEU A 207 3.71 23.36 -4.50
N SER A 208 2.95 24.39 -4.18
CA SER A 208 3.29 25.44 -3.21
C SER A 208 3.35 24.98 -1.75
N ARG A 209 2.64 23.89 -1.39
CA ARG A 209 2.55 23.37 -0.01
C ARG A 209 3.37 22.10 0.22
N PHE A 210 4.32 21.81 -0.64
CA PHE A 210 4.87 20.46 -0.82
C PHE A 210 5.94 19.99 0.17
N MET A 211 6.76 20.87 0.74
CA MET A 211 8.00 20.40 1.39
C MET A 211 7.76 19.53 2.62
N ARG A 212 6.90 19.95 3.55
CA ARG A 212 6.63 19.16 4.76
C ARG A 212 6.03 17.77 4.48
N PRO A 213 5.00 17.63 3.63
CA PRO A 213 4.45 16.33 3.28
C PRO A 213 5.47 15.41 2.60
N ARG A 214 6.30 15.93 1.69
CA ARG A 214 7.39 15.16 1.04
C ARG A 214 8.40 14.63 2.06
N LEU A 215 8.88 15.51 2.94
CA LEU A 215 9.80 15.11 3.99
C LEU A 215 9.19 14.06 4.92
N ARG A 216 7.90 14.17 5.22
CA ARG A 216 7.19 13.17 6.00
C ARG A 216 7.19 11.80 5.33
N ASN A 217 6.97 11.72 4.01
CA ASN A 217 7.07 10.46 3.26
C ASN A 217 8.49 9.87 3.34
N LEU A 218 9.53 10.70 3.18
CA LEU A 218 10.91 10.25 3.30
C LEU A 218 11.24 9.77 4.72
N VAL A 219 10.70 10.43 5.74
CA VAL A 219 10.81 9.98 7.14
C VAL A 219 10.11 8.64 7.33
N GLN A 220 8.91 8.45 6.79
CA GLN A 220 8.19 7.18 6.85
C GLN A 220 8.96 6.06 6.16
N LEU A 221 9.52 6.32 4.98
CA LEU A 221 10.36 5.38 4.25
C LEU A 221 11.65 5.03 5.01
N GLY A 222 12.19 5.99 5.76
CA GLY A 222 13.38 5.79 6.62
C GLY A 222 13.17 4.88 7.84
N HIS A 223 11.94 4.40 8.10
CA HIS A 223 11.61 3.47 9.19
C HIS A 223 12.01 2.00 8.92
N LEU A 224 12.97 1.77 8.07
CA LEU A 224 13.62 0.46 7.97
C LEU A 224 14.43 0.19 9.23
N ASP A 225 14.35 -1.04 9.72
CA ASP A 225 15.11 -1.50 10.88
C ASP A 225 16.62 -1.26 10.67
N PHE A 226 17.28 -0.73 11.71
CA PHE A 226 18.71 -0.43 11.68
C PHE A 226 19.59 -1.67 11.46
N ALA A 227 19.11 -2.85 11.82
CA ALA A 227 19.86 -4.11 11.61
C ALA A 227 20.18 -4.37 10.12
N TYR A 228 19.35 -3.85 9.20
CA TYR A 228 19.48 -4.16 7.76
C TYR A 228 19.82 -2.93 6.90
N ILE A 229 19.65 -1.72 7.44
CA ILE A 229 19.83 -0.46 6.72
C ILE A 229 20.70 0.49 7.53
N SER A 230 21.88 0.75 7.01
CA SER A 230 22.80 1.72 7.57
C SER A 230 22.36 3.16 7.30
N ASN A 231 22.96 4.12 8.01
CA ASN A 231 22.77 5.55 7.68
C ASN A 231 23.28 5.88 6.26
N THR A 232 24.32 5.19 5.80
CA THR A 232 24.81 5.34 4.43
C THR A 232 23.79 4.85 3.41
N ASP A 233 23.02 3.80 3.71
CA ASP A 233 21.95 3.32 2.85
C ASP A 233 20.80 4.33 2.77
N ARG A 234 20.44 4.96 3.89
CA ARG A 234 19.47 6.08 3.90
C ARG A 234 19.95 7.26 3.07
N MET A 235 21.25 7.55 3.13
CA MET A 235 21.84 8.60 2.28
C MET A 235 21.81 8.24 0.80
N ARG A 236 21.87 6.97 0.42
CA ARG A 236 21.70 6.53 -0.98
C ARG A 236 20.28 6.82 -1.48
N VAL A 237 19.24 6.51 -0.69
CA VAL A 237 17.85 6.89 -1.01
C VAL A 237 17.74 8.41 -1.16
N TRP A 238 18.32 9.17 -0.21
CA TRP A 238 18.34 10.62 -0.29
C TRP A 238 19.05 11.12 -1.55
N THR A 239 20.20 10.56 -1.91
CA THR A 239 20.95 10.97 -3.11
C THR A 239 20.12 10.76 -4.38
N GLY A 240 19.44 9.61 -4.51
CA GLY A 240 18.52 9.35 -5.62
C GLY A 240 17.37 10.36 -5.67
N TYR A 241 16.77 10.65 -4.53
CA TYR A 241 15.69 11.64 -4.42
C TYR A 241 16.18 13.06 -4.75
N ALA A 242 17.31 13.47 -4.20
CA ALA A 242 17.84 14.81 -4.29
C ALA A 242 18.37 15.15 -5.69
N ALA A 243 18.71 14.14 -6.49
CA ALA A 243 19.15 14.34 -7.89
C ALA A 243 18.11 15.11 -8.72
N SER A 244 16.84 15.05 -8.33
CA SER A 244 15.74 15.78 -8.97
C SER A 244 15.50 17.19 -8.41
N LEU A 245 16.24 17.62 -7.41
CA LEU A 245 16.07 18.91 -6.74
C LEU A 245 17.20 19.89 -7.09
N PRO A 246 16.91 21.19 -7.23
CA PRO A 246 17.94 22.22 -7.29
C PRO A 246 18.85 22.15 -6.05
N ARG A 247 20.17 22.31 -6.23
CA ARG A 247 21.19 22.17 -5.15
C ARG A 247 20.87 22.92 -3.86
N ARG A 248 20.40 24.19 -3.96
CA ARG A 248 20.00 24.99 -2.79
C ARG A 248 18.85 24.37 -2.03
N ARG A 249 17.79 23.90 -2.74
CA ARG A 249 16.63 23.25 -2.16
C ARG A 249 16.99 21.89 -1.55
N SER A 250 17.92 21.15 -2.18
CA SER A 250 18.41 19.87 -1.67
C SER A 250 19.08 20.03 -0.29
N ARG A 251 19.97 20.99 -0.11
CA ARG A 251 20.63 21.23 1.19
C ARG A 251 19.65 21.64 2.30
N ALA A 252 18.70 22.52 2.00
CA ALA A 252 17.68 22.94 2.95
C ALA A 252 16.75 21.77 3.34
N ALA A 253 16.31 20.97 2.37
CA ALA A 253 15.48 19.80 2.58
C ALA A 253 16.21 18.72 3.40
N LEU A 254 17.52 18.51 3.17
CA LEU A 254 18.31 17.56 3.96
C LEU A 254 18.41 17.98 5.42
N ARG A 255 18.64 19.28 5.70
CA ARG A 255 18.64 19.79 7.08
C ARG A 255 17.29 19.59 7.77
N SER A 256 16.19 19.90 7.08
CA SER A 256 14.84 19.69 7.59
C SER A 256 14.53 18.22 7.81
N LEU A 257 14.97 17.32 6.92
CA LEU A 257 14.82 15.87 7.06
C LEU A 257 15.58 15.35 8.29
N ALA A 258 16.83 15.78 8.46
CA ALA A 258 17.64 15.40 9.62
C ALA A 258 17.01 15.86 10.94
N ALA A 259 16.47 17.09 11.00
CA ALA A 259 15.75 17.61 12.15
C ALA A 259 14.49 16.78 12.46
N MET A 260 13.68 16.47 11.45
CA MET A 260 12.47 15.63 11.61
C MET A 260 12.80 14.21 12.08
N LEU A 261 13.88 13.62 11.58
CA LEU A 261 14.33 12.29 12.03
C LEU A 261 14.80 12.32 13.48
N LYS A 262 15.57 13.33 13.88
CA LYS A 262 16.00 13.50 15.28
C LYS A 262 14.81 13.62 16.23
N LEU A 263 13.84 14.47 15.91
CA LEU A 263 12.62 14.64 16.71
C LEU A 263 11.82 13.34 16.83
N ARG A 264 11.76 12.55 15.79
CA ARG A 264 11.03 11.29 15.80
C ARG A 264 11.75 10.22 16.63
N VAL A 265 13.06 10.11 16.50
CA VAL A 265 13.88 9.22 17.35
C VAL A 265 13.76 9.59 18.83
N ALA A 266 13.80 10.90 19.16
CA ALA A 266 13.60 11.37 20.51
C ALA A 266 12.23 10.97 21.09
N ARG A 267 11.15 11.14 20.31
CA ARG A 267 9.79 10.71 20.73
C ARG A 267 9.68 9.21 20.95
N HIS A 268 10.31 8.39 20.12
CA HIS A 268 10.32 6.93 20.34
C HIS A 268 11.09 6.56 21.60
N ARG A 269 12.19 7.22 21.91
CA ARG A 269 12.97 6.99 23.15
C ARG A 269 12.19 7.39 24.39
N THR A 270 11.46 8.51 24.38
CA THR A 270 10.60 8.93 25.50
C THR A 270 9.44 7.98 25.73
N LEU A 271 8.84 7.44 24.68
CA LEU A 271 7.78 6.43 24.81
C LEU A 271 8.32 5.06 25.27
N ALA A 272 9.52 4.69 24.89
CA ALA A 272 10.18 3.45 25.32
C ALA A 272 10.79 3.56 26.74
N GLY A 273 11.20 4.76 27.19
CA GLY A 273 11.74 4.99 28.53
C GLY A 273 10.70 5.04 29.64
N GLY A 274 9.39 5.10 29.30
CA GLY A 274 8.29 5.06 30.27
C GLY A 274 7.71 3.69 30.57
N VAL A 275 8.14 2.65 29.84
CA VAL A 275 7.75 1.25 30.07
C VAL A 275 9.01 0.40 29.95
N ALA A 276 9.48 -0.14 31.07
CA ALA A 276 10.46 -1.23 31.07
C ALA A 276 9.79 -2.42 30.38
N VAL A 277 10.01 -2.58 29.08
CA VAL A 277 9.59 -3.77 28.33
C VAL A 277 10.67 -4.80 28.57
N PRO A 278 10.37 -5.94 29.22
CA PRO A 278 11.30 -7.06 29.25
C PRO A 278 11.60 -7.48 27.82
N SER A 279 12.87 -7.70 27.52
CA SER A 279 13.36 -8.21 26.24
C SER A 279 12.60 -9.47 25.87
N ARG A 280 11.60 -9.34 25.01
CA ARG A 280 11.02 -10.46 24.27
C ARG A 280 11.67 -10.45 22.90
N ASP A 281 12.55 -11.41 22.70
CA ASP A 281 12.86 -11.96 21.39
C ASP A 281 11.54 -12.31 20.70
N SER A 282 11.04 -11.42 19.88
CA SER A 282 9.92 -11.67 19.02
C SER A 282 10.37 -11.52 17.59
N GLY A 283 10.96 -12.61 17.09
CA GLY A 283 10.90 -12.92 15.68
C GLY A 283 9.44 -13.05 15.25
N SER A 284 8.79 -11.95 14.94
CA SER A 284 7.47 -12.00 14.28
C SER A 284 7.66 -12.02 12.77
N GLY A 285 8.16 -13.16 12.26
CA GLY A 285 7.77 -13.58 10.94
C GLY A 285 6.25 -13.78 10.94
N ALA A 286 5.56 -13.27 9.94
CA ALA A 286 4.16 -13.59 9.71
C ALA A 286 4.05 -15.12 9.59
N ARG A 287 3.67 -15.78 10.67
CA ARG A 287 3.30 -17.19 10.65
C ARG A 287 1.99 -17.29 9.90
N ILE A 288 2.03 -17.92 8.74
CA ILE A 288 0.88 -18.55 8.13
C ILE A 288 0.43 -19.60 9.15
N VAL A 289 -0.69 -19.35 9.82
CA VAL A 289 -1.29 -20.34 10.71
C VAL A 289 -2.00 -21.36 9.81
N GLN A 290 -1.28 -22.42 9.43
CA GLN A 290 -1.92 -23.64 8.93
C GLN A 290 -2.59 -24.32 10.13
N ARG A 291 -3.90 -24.60 10.02
CA ARG A 291 -4.60 -25.48 10.93
C ARG A 291 -4.04 -26.89 10.79
N PRO A 292 -3.79 -27.63 11.88
CA PRO A 292 -3.45 -29.03 11.80
C PRO A 292 -4.66 -29.81 11.27
N GLU A 293 -4.39 -30.68 10.28
CA GLU A 293 -5.33 -31.68 9.81
C GLU A 293 -5.78 -32.58 10.97
N ALA A 294 -7.08 -32.76 11.09
CA ALA A 294 -7.66 -33.74 12.01
C ALA A 294 -7.23 -35.14 11.54
N LYS A 295 -6.50 -35.85 12.39
CA LYS A 295 -6.28 -37.29 12.23
C LYS A 295 -7.60 -38.00 12.46
N GLU A 296 -8.11 -38.60 11.40
CA GLU A 296 -9.10 -39.68 11.52
C GLU A 296 -8.45 -40.89 12.18
N SER A 297 -9.07 -41.37 13.23
CA SER A 297 -8.91 -42.71 13.79
C SER A 297 -10.26 -43.38 13.89
#